data_cc38b2bd1ad3508590024a07ca47715a
#
_entry.id   cc38b2bd1ad3508590024a07ca47715a
#
_cell.length_a   1.000
_cell.length_b   1.000
_cell.length_c   1.000
_cell.angle_alpha   90.00
_cell.angle_beta   90.00
_cell.angle_gamma   90.00
#
_symmetry.space_group_name_H-M   'P 1'
#
loop_
_entity.id
_entity.type
_entity.pdbx_description
1 polymer ?
#
loop_
_entity_poly.entity_id
_entity_poly.type
_entity_poly.pdbx_seq_one_letter_code
_entity_poly.pdbx_strand_id
1 'polypeptide(L)'
;MGYPEASVLVIMGVPLFSGFMYASVGSYIARVIRIFDIRFTPYPPFWTTVVLAIAIYVNFVAHHFVPDIRLILFAATVILLGRTMVRFTLGRRYGFPLPLAALIVSFFLWLAENISTLTGTWTYAGSPPFDWTSLQKMGSWYLLIYVAFVTVTLVIRAPLDIKDNRAISKS
;
A
#
# COMPACT_ATOMS: atom_id res chain seq x y z
N MET A 1 -6.99 -11.60 -13.74
CA MET A 1 -5.86 -11.09 -14.55
C MET A 1 -5.45 -12.19 -15.50
N GLY A 2 -5.51 -11.95 -16.81
CA GLY A 2 -4.89 -12.80 -17.82
C GLY A 2 -3.60 -12.14 -18.27
N TYR A 3 -2.50 -12.84 -18.16
CA TYR A 3 -1.25 -12.42 -18.78
C TYR A 3 -1.25 -12.94 -20.22
N PRO A 4 -0.85 -12.15 -21.20
CA PRO A 4 -0.85 -12.58 -22.61
C PRO A 4 0.13 -13.74 -22.88
N GLU A 5 1.10 -13.96 -22.00
CA GLU A 5 2.03 -15.10 -22.07
C GLU A 5 1.74 -16.11 -20.97
N ALA A 6 1.74 -17.40 -21.32
CA ALA A 6 1.64 -18.49 -20.36
C ALA A 6 2.86 -18.44 -19.43
N SER A 7 2.67 -18.01 -18.19
CA SER A 7 3.76 -18.04 -17.22
C SER A 7 4.11 -19.49 -16.88
N VAL A 8 5.38 -19.83 -16.98
CA VAL A 8 5.93 -21.18 -16.79
C VAL A 8 5.73 -21.70 -15.36
N LEU A 9 5.63 -20.79 -14.38
CA LEU A 9 5.46 -21.10 -12.98
C LEU A 9 4.25 -20.35 -12.39
N VAL A 10 3.20 -21.13 -12.06
CA VAL A 10 1.95 -20.62 -11.47
C VAL A 10 1.66 -21.40 -10.21
N ILE A 11 1.44 -20.73 -9.08
CA ILE A 11 1.01 -21.32 -7.82
C ILE A 11 -0.42 -20.84 -7.54
N MET A 12 -1.38 -21.75 -7.44
CA MET A 12 -2.81 -21.46 -7.19
C MET A 12 -3.40 -20.40 -8.14
N GLY A 13 -3.01 -20.41 -9.43
CA GLY A 13 -3.48 -19.46 -10.44
C GLY A 13 -2.77 -18.10 -10.43
N VAL A 14 -1.79 -17.90 -9.56
CA VAL A 14 -0.99 -16.67 -9.49
C VAL A 14 0.41 -16.92 -10.04
N PRO A 15 0.87 -16.13 -11.02
CA PRO A 15 2.23 -16.22 -11.52
C PRO A 15 3.25 -15.96 -10.43
N LEU A 16 4.29 -16.79 -10.34
CA LEU A 16 5.32 -16.69 -9.29
C LEU A 16 6.03 -15.33 -9.29
N PHE A 17 6.18 -14.70 -10.45
CA PHE A 17 6.82 -13.38 -10.56
C PHE A 17 6.05 -12.26 -9.83
N SER A 18 4.74 -12.43 -9.56
CA SER A 18 3.96 -11.45 -8.78
C SER A 18 4.56 -11.25 -7.38
N GLY A 19 5.07 -12.31 -6.76
CA GLY A 19 5.76 -12.22 -5.48
C GLY A 19 7.00 -11.34 -5.54
N PHE A 20 7.78 -11.44 -6.62
CA PHE A 20 8.95 -10.60 -6.85
C PHE A 20 8.57 -9.13 -7.08
N MET A 21 7.48 -8.87 -7.77
CA MET A 21 6.96 -7.50 -7.95
C MET A 21 6.63 -6.85 -6.59
N TYR A 22 5.89 -7.55 -5.72
CA TYR A 22 5.58 -7.04 -4.38
C TYR A 22 6.82 -6.87 -3.50
N ALA A 23 7.79 -7.78 -3.59
CA ALA A 23 9.07 -7.65 -2.90
C ALA A 23 9.86 -6.43 -3.38
N SER A 24 9.81 -6.13 -4.68
CA SER A 24 10.43 -4.94 -5.26
C SER A 24 9.80 -3.65 -4.75
N VAL A 25 8.46 -3.58 -4.66
CA VAL A 25 7.75 -2.44 -4.07
C VAL A 25 8.15 -2.25 -2.61
N GLY A 26 8.18 -3.31 -1.81
CA GLY A 26 8.62 -3.25 -0.43
C GLY A 26 10.07 -2.76 -0.27
N SER A 27 10.97 -3.28 -1.10
CA SER A 27 12.37 -2.86 -1.14
C SER A 27 12.53 -1.39 -1.52
N TYR A 28 11.74 -0.92 -2.48
CA TYR A 28 11.71 0.48 -2.89
C TYR A 28 11.24 1.39 -1.74
N ILE A 29 10.15 1.04 -1.06
CA ILE A 29 9.66 1.78 0.11
C ILE A 29 10.75 1.85 1.19
N ALA A 30 11.39 0.71 1.52
CA ALA A 30 12.45 0.64 2.51
C ALA A 30 13.65 1.53 2.13
N ARG A 31 14.01 1.57 0.85
CA ARG A 31 15.10 2.40 0.32
C ARG A 31 14.77 3.89 0.40
N VAL A 32 13.58 4.29 -0.01
CA VAL A 32 13.11 5.68 0.04
C VAL A 32 13.08 6.19 1.47
N ILE A 33 12.58 5.40 2.43
CA ILE A 33 12.59 5.72 3.85
C ILE A 33 14.01 6.03 4.33
N ARG A 34 15.00 5.25 3.93
CA ARG A 34 16.41 5.44 4.33
C ARG A 34 17.05 6.65 3.68
N ILE A 35 16.85 6.85 2.37
CA ILE A 35 17.49 7.94 1.61
C ILE A 35 17.01 9.30 2.08
N PHE A 36 15.72 9.46 2.35
CA PHE A 36 15.13 10.74 2.72
C PHE A 36 14.93 10.90 4.23
N ASP A 37 15.49 10.00 5.06
CA ASP A 37 15.28 9.95 6.53
C ASP A 37 13.81 10.16 6.88
N ILE A 38 12.94 9.38 6.24
CA ILE A 38 11.49 9.54 6.43
C ILE A 38 11.11 9.09 7.84
N ARG A 39 10.30 9.93 8.50
CA ARG A 39 9.72 9.66 9.82
C ARG A 39 8.20 9.74 9.76
N PHE A 40 7.55 8.85 10.48
CA PHE A 40 6.09 8.80 10.59
C PHE A 40 5.67 9.19 12.00
N THR A 41 5.05 10.36 12.16
CA THR A 41 4.74 10.92 13.49
C THR A 41 3.49 11.81 13.47
N PRO A 42 2.57 11.71 14.47
CA PRO A 42 2.49 10.65 15.45
C PRO A 42 2.10 9.31 14.80
N TYR A 43 2.61 8.20 15.31
CA TYR A 43 2.23 6.89 14.81
C TYR A 43 1.28 6.20 15.78
N PRO A 44 0.19 5.57 15.32
CA PRO A 44 -0.73 4.85 16.20
C PRO A 44 -0.07 3.60 16.79
N PRO A 45 -0.68 2.95 17.79
CA PRO A 45 -0.16 1.69 18.32
C PRO A 45 0.10 0.69 17.21
N PHE A 46 1.31 0.16 17.13
CA PHE A 46 1.77 -0.63 15.99
C PHE A 46 0.87 -1.84 15.67
N TRP A 47 0.35 -2.51 16.71
CA TRP A 47 -0.54 -3.66 16.53
C TRP A 47 -1.84 -3.31 15.79
N THR A 48 -2.37 -2.08 15.96
CA THR A 48 -3.60 -1.66 15.27
C THR A 48 -3.39 -1.53 13.77
N THR A 49 -2.21 -1.09 13.35
CA THR A 49 -1.85 -0.99 11.92
C THR A 49 -1.64 -2.38 11.31
N VAL A 50 -1.10 -3.33 12.09
CA VAL A 50 -0.96 -4.73 11.66
C VAL A 50 -2.34 -5.38 11.48
N VAL A 51 -3.25 -5.22 12.44
CA VAL A 51 -4.63 -5.72 12.33
C VAL A 51 -5.33 -5.13 11.11
N LEU A 52 -5.19 -3.81 10.90
CA LEU A 52 -5.75 -3.15 9.72
C LEU A 52 -5.18 -3.72 8.42
N ALA A 53 -3.87 -3.92 8.34
CA ALA A 53 -3.22 -4.49 7.15
C ALA A 53 -3.68 -5.92 6.87
N ILE A 54 -3.86 -6.75 7.91
CA ILE A 54 -4.42 -8.10 7.79
C ILE A 54 -5.86 -8.03 7.27
N ALA A 55 -6.70 -7.16 7.84
CA ALA A 55 -8.09 -6.99 7.42
C ALA A 55 -8.19 -6.57 5.95
N ILE A 56 -7.35 -5.62 5.51
CA ILE A 56 -7.26 -5.20 4.10
C ILE A 56 -6.87 -6.38 3.21
N TYR A 57 -5.84 -7.13 3.60
CA TYR A 57 -5.34 -8.25 2.80
C TYR A 57 -6.37 -9.38 2.70
N VAL A 58 -7.02 -9.72 3.81
CA VAL A 58 -8.10 -10.73 3.84
C VAL A 58 -9.26 -10.30 2.96
N ASN A 59 -9.71 -9.04 3.06
CA ASN A 59 -10.77 -8.52 2.19
C ASN A 59 -10.37 -8.58 0.70
N PHE A 60 -9.11 -8.27 0.39
CA PHE A 60 -8.60 -8.33 -0.98
C PHE A 60 -8.61 -9.76 -1.55
N VAL A 61 -8.23 -10.76 -0.76
CA VAL A 61 -8.20 -12.16 -1.20
C VAL A 61 -9.59 -12.79 -1.18
N ALA A 62 -10.40 -12.47 -0.16
CA ALA A 62 -11.68 -13.13 0.09
C ALA A 62 -12.89 -12.41 -0.54
N HIS A 63 -12.70 -11.31 -1.28
CA HIS A 63 -13.80 -10.49 -1.82
C HIS A 63 -14.77 -11.24 -2.75
N HIS A 64 -14.41 -12.41 -3.25
CA HIS A 64 -15.30 -13.28 -4.03
C HIS A 64 -16.23 -14.12 -3.13
N PHE A 65 -15.89 -14.29 -1.85
CA PHE A 65 -16.62 -15.16 -0.91
C PHE A 65 -17.29 -14.37 0.22
N VAL A 66 -16.83 -13.15 0.48
CA VAL A 66 -17.28 -12.30 1.58
C VAL A 66 -17.74 -10.96 1.02
N PRO A 67 -18.75 -10.31 1.63
CA PRO A 67 -19.15 -8.95 1.24
C PRO A 67 -17.95 -8.00 1.23
N ASP A 68 -17.86 -7.18 0.19
CA ASP A 68 -16.77 -6.22 0.05
C ASP A 68 -16.91 -5.07 1.05
N ILE A 69 -16.01 -5.03 2.03
CA ILE A 69 -15.98 -4.01 3.08
C ILE A 69 -14.97 -2.90 2.81
N ARG A 70 -14.56 -2.71 1.56
CA ARG A 70 -13.55 -1.70 1.17
C ARG A 70 -13.85 -0.31 1.74
N LEU A 71 -15.09 0.14 1.70
CA LEU A 71 -15.47 1.46 2.23
C LEU A 71 -15.21 1.59 3.74
N ILE A 72 -15.46 0.53 4.50
CA ILE A 72 -15.17 0.49 5.94
C ILE A 72 -13.65 0.53 6.15
N LEU A 73 -12.89 -0.19 5.33
CA LEU A 73 -11.43 -0.20 5.41
C LEU A 73 -10.84 1.15 5.02
N PHE A 74 -11.41 1.87 4.03
CA PHE A 74 -11.04 3.27 3.75
C PHE A 74 -11.25 4.17 4.97
N ALA A 75 -12.43 4.13 5.57
CA ALA A 75 -12.71 4.90 6.76
C ALA A 75 -11.74 4.55 7.90
N ALA A 76 -11.46 3.27 8.10
CA ALA A 76 -10.52 2.80 9.11
C ALA A 76 -9.09 3.32 8.87
N THR A 77 -8.60 3.35 7.61
CA THR A 77 -7.29 3.94 7.31
C THR A 77 -7.24 5.42 7.64
N VAL A 78 -8.28 6.18 7.28
CA VAL A 78 -8.35 7.62 7.56
C VAL A 78 -8.45 7.90 9.07
N ILE A 79 -9.28 7.15 9.79
CA ILE A 79 -9.45 7.31 11.24
C ILE A 79 -8.13 6.98 11.98
N LEU A 80 -7.50 5.86 11.62
CA LEU A 80 -6.32 5.37 12.32
C LEU A 80 -5.05 6.16 11.96
N LEU A 81 -4.85 6.45 10.68
CA LEU A 81 -3.60 7.01 10.15
C LEU A 81 -3.74 8.45 9.66
N GLY A 82 -4.93 9.05 9.74
CA GLY A 82 -5.20 10.41 9.25
C GLY A 82 -4.37 11.49 9.92
N ARG A 83 -3.96 11.27 11.17
CA ARG A 83 -3.09 12.19 11.92
C ARG A 83 -1.59 11.90 11.71
N THR A 84 -1.25 10.77 11.09
CA THR A 84 0.14 10.40 10.85
C THR A 84 0.71 11.22 9.71
N MET A 85 1.77 11.96 10.00
CA MET A 85 2.50 12.78 9.04
C MET A 85 3.74 12.03 8.55
N VAL A 86 3.91 12.00 7.24
CA VAL A 86 5.17 11.61 6.59
C VAL A 86 6.09 12.81 6.63
N ARG A 87 7.17 12.75 7.40
CA ARG A 87 8.17 13.82 7.52
C ARG A 87 9.45 13.39 6.84
N PHE A 88 10.03 14.27 6.05
CA PHE A 88 11.30 14.04 5.35
C PHE A 88 12.08 15.33 5.24
N THR A 89 13.38 15.21 4.99
CA THR A 89 14.31 16.34 4.90
C THR A 89 14.90 16.42 3.50
N LEU A 90 14.67 17.54 2.82
CA LEU A 90 15.22 17.87 1.52
C LEU A 90 15.73 19.32 1.58
N GLY A 91 16.88 19.52 2.24
CA GLY A 91 17.37 20.87 2.58
C GLY A 91 16.53 21.57 3.64
N ARG A 92 15.21 21.42 3.60
CA ARG A 92 14.24 21.84 4.62
C ARG A 92 13.37 20.66 5.05
N ARG A 93 12.71 20.79 6.19
CA ARG A 93 11.77 19.78 6.69
C ARG A 93 10.44 19.97 6.01
N TYR A 94 9.97 18.91 5.39
CA TYR A 94 8.64 18.83 4.78
C TYR A 94 7.80 17.78 5.52
N GLY A 95 6.48 17.91 5.43
CA GLY A 95 5.57 16.94 6.00
C GLY A 95 4.20 17.03 5.35
N PHE A 96 3.60 15.86 5.10
CA PHE A 96 2.24 15.76 4.61
C PHE A 96 1.55 14.50 5.19
N PRO A 97 0.20 14.47 5.22
CA PRO A 97 -0.53 13.34 5.79
C PRO A 97 -0.23 12.03 5.08
N LEU A 98 -0.05 10.94 5.85
CA LEU A 98 0.18 9.61 5.28
C LEU A 98 -0.94 9.14 4.34
N PRO A 99 -2.25 9.38 4.61
CA PRO A 99 -3.30 9.06 3.65
C PRO A 99 -3.16 9.80 2.31
N LEU A 100 -2.69 11.05 2.33
CA LEU A 100 -2.42 11.78 1.09
C LEU A 100 -1.25 11.18 0.32
N ALA A 101 -0.19 10.75 1.02
CA ALA A 101 0.91 10.03 0.40
C ALA A 101 0.44 8.75 -0.28
N ALA A 102 -0.36 7.94 0.44
CA ALA A 102 -0.92 6.71 -0.10
C ALA A 102 -1.82 6.98 -1.32
N LEU A 103 -2.62 8.05 -1.28
CA LEU A 103 -3.48 8.45 -2.40
C LEU A 103 -2.67 8.83 -3.64
N ILE A 104 -1.62 9.64 -3.46
CA ILE A 104 -0.73 10.03 -4.56
C ILE A 104 -0.06 8.81 -5.19
N VAL A 105 0.50 7.92 -4.36
CA VAL A 105 1.16 6.70 -4.85
C VAL A 105 0.16 5.80 -5.58
N SER A 106 -1.05 5.60 -5.03
CA SER A 106 -2.09 4.79 -5.66
C SER A 106 -2.58 5.38 -6.98
N PHE A 107 -2.63 6.70 -7.10
CA PHE A 107 -2.94 7.39 -8.35
C PHE A 107 -1.89 7.09 -9.43
N PHE A 108 -0.61 7.20 -9.11
CA PHE A 108 0.45 6.88 -10.07
C PHE A 108 0.49 5.40 -10.44
N LEU A 109 0.22 4.50 -9.51
CA LEU A 109 0.09 3.06 -9.80
C LEU A 109 -1.10 2.79 -10.72
N TRP A 110 -2.24 3.41 -10.46
CA TRP A 110 -3.41 3.32 -11.32
C TRP A 110 -3.15 3.90 -12.71
N LEU A 111 -2.41 5.02 -12.80
CA LEU A 111 -2.02 5.61 -14.08
C LEU A 111 -1.08 4.66 -14.87
N ALA A 112 -0.09 4.09 -14.21
CA ALA A 112 0.83 3.11 -14.82
C ALA A 112 0.07 1.86 -15.29
N GLU A 113 -0.92 1.39 -14.53
CA GLU A 113 -1.79 0.28 -14.89
C GLU A 113 -2.63 0.61 -16.14
N ASN A 114 -3.18 1.83 -16.22
CA ASN A 114 -3.91 2.27 -17.42
C ASN A 114 -3.01 2.34 -18.65
N ILE A 115 -1.79 2.86 -18.52
CA ILE A 115 -0.82 2.87 -19.61
C ILE A 115 -0.54 1.43 -20.07
N SER A 116 -0.35 0.50 -19.16
CA SER A 116 -0.06 -0.89 -19.47
C SER A 116 -1.22 -1.62 -20.12
N THR A 117 -2.48 -1.33 -19.76
CA THR A 117 -3.66 -1.87 -20.43
C THR A 117 -3.87 -1.25 -21.82
N LEU A 118 -3.65 0.06 -21.95
CA LEU A 118 -3.74 0.77 -23.23
C LEU A 118 -2.65 0.35 -24.22
N THR A 119 -1.49 -0.06 -23.76
CA THR A 119 -0.40 -0.58 -24.60
C THR A 119 -0.49 -2.08 -24.85
N GLY A 120 -1.50 -2.76 -24.28
CA GLY A 120 -1.67 -4.20 -24.43
C GLY A 120 -0.63 -5.04 -23.68
N THR A 121 0.16 -4.43 -22.77
CA THR A 121 1.17 -5.15 -21.96
C THR A 121 0.51 -6.22 -21.09
N TRP A 122 -0.70 -5.94 -20.59
CA TRP A 122 -1.58 -6.93 -19.95
C TRP A 122 -3.05 -6.60 -20.17
N THR A 123 -3.89 -7.61 -19.98
CA THR A 123 -5.35 -7.47 -20.10
C THR A 123 -6.03 -8.06 -18.88
N TYR A 124 -7.18 -7.55 -18.53
CA TYR A 124 -8.04 -8.15 -17.51
C TYR A 124 -9.04 -9.11 -18.16
N ALA A 125 -9.26 -10.26 -17.53
CA ALA A 125 -10.26 -11.21 -17.97
C ALA A 125 -11.64 -10.54 -18.03
N GLY A 126 -12.29 -10.59 -19.20
CA GLY A 126 -13.61 -9.98 -19.43
C GLY A 126 -13.61 -8.49 -19.75
N SER A 127 -12.47 -7.81 -19.79
CA SER A 127 -12.37 -6.43 -20.27
C SER A 127 -11.94 -6.40 -21.73
N PRO A 128 -12.52 -5.50 -22.55
CA PRO A 128 -12.04 -5.30 -23.90
C PRO A 128 -10.57 -4.82 -23.87
N PRO A 129 -9.76 -5.18 -24.89
CA PRO A 129 -8.42 -4.63 -25.02
C PRO A 129 -8.51 -3.10 -25.16
N PHE A 130 -7.56 -2.39 -24.57
CA PHE A 130 -7.46 -0.92 -24.59
C PHE A 130 -8.55 -0.18 -23.79
N ASP A 131 -9.09 -0.81 -22.73
CA ASP A 131 -10.07 -0.16 -21.85
C ASP A 131 -9.41 0.47 -20.63
N TRP A 132 -10.03 1.57 -20.15
CA TRP A 132 -9.60 2.23 -18.93
C TRP A 132 -9.93 1.39 -17.70
N THR A 133 -8.97 1.23 -16.81
CA THR A 133 -9.21 0.57 -15.53
C THR A 133 -10.08 1.45 -14.63
N SER A 134 -11.04 0.83 -13.95
CA SER A 134 -11.99 1.56 -13.11
C SER A 134 -11.31 2.27 -11.93
N LEU A 135 -11.89 3.38 -11.45
CA LEU A 135 -11.47 4.06 -10.22
C LEU A 135 -11.53 3.16 -8.97
N GLN A 136 -12.36 2.12 -9.00
CA GLN A 136 -12.38 1.11 -7.94
C GLN A 136 -11.04 0.39 -7.80
N LYS A 137 -10.30 0.20 -8.89
CA LYS A 137 -8.95 -0.38 -8.87
C LYS A 137 -7.96 0.56 -8.20
N MET A 138 -8.07 1.88 -8.45
CA MET A 138 -7.26 2.88 -7.72
C MET A 138 -7.49 2.76 -6.21
N GLY A 139 -8.74 2.57 -5.78
CA GLY A 139 -9.07 2.31 -4.40
C GLY A 139 -8.41 1.05 -3.85
N SER A 140 -8.39 -0.03 -4.61
CA SER A 140 -7.68 -1.26 -4.20
C SER A 140 -6.18 -1.02 -4.03
N TRP A 141 -5.54 -0.27 -4.94
CA TRP A 141 -4.14 0.13 -4.82
C TRP A 141 -3.89 0.96 -3.56
N TYR A 142 -4.79 1.91 -3.25
CA TYR A 142 -4.70 2.71 -2.04
C TYR A 142 -4.63 1.83 -0.78
N LEU A 143 -5.50 0.84 -0.65
CA LEU A 143 -5.49 -0.07 0.50
C LEU A 143 -4.24 -0.98 0.49
N LEU A 144 -3.83 -1.50 -0.66
CA LEU A 144 -2.66 -2.37 -0.77
C LEU A 144 -1.35 -1.65 -0.46
N ILE A 145 -1.24 -0.35 -0.69
CA ILE A 145 -0.09 0.46 -0.27
C ILE A 145 0.07 0.43 1.26
N TYR A 146 -1.01 0.44 2.03
CA TYR A 146 -0.91 0.29 3.49
C TYR A 146 -0.43 -1.10 3.88
N VAL A 147 -0.85 -2.15 3.18
CA VAL A 147 -0.34 -3.50 3.44
C VAL A 147 1.18 -3.54 3.19
N ALA A 148 1.64 -3.02 2.05
CA ALA A 148 3.06 -2.95 1.73
C ALA A 148 3.85 -2.09 2.75
N PHE A 149 3.31 -0.93 3.13
CA PHE A 149 3.90 -0.04 4.12
C PHE A 149 4.03 -0.73 5.49
N VAL A 150 2.97 -1.34 5.99
CA VAL A 150 2.99 -2.05 7.27
C VAL A 150 3.96 -3.23 7.22
N THR A 151 4.01 -3.98 6.13
CA THR A 151 4.97 -5.09 5.95
C THR A 151 6.42 -4.59 6.04
N VAL A 152 6.74 -3.46 5.41
CA VAL A 152 8.07 -2.83 5.54
C VAL A 152 8.35 -2.41 6.97
N THR A 153 7.36 -1.84 7.68
CA THR A 153 7.51 -1.38 9.06
C THR A 153 7.60 -2.53 10.08
N LEU A 154 7.15 -3.74 9.72
CA LEU A 154 7.43 -4.95 10.52
C LEU A 154 8.94 -5.22 10.62
N VAL A 155 9.67 -4.96 9.53
CA VAL A 155 11.11 -5.19 9.45
C VAL A 155 11.90 -3.95 9.91
N ILE A 156 11.47 -2.75 9.51
CA ILE A 156 12.18 -1.48 9.77
C ILE A 156 11.29 -0.58 10.63
N ARG A 157 11.42 -0.68 11.95
CA ARG A 157 10.63 0.12 12.92
C ARG A 157 11.21 1.49 13.24
N ALA A 158 12.49 1.71 12.97
CA ALA A 158 13.20 2.96 13.29
C ALA A 158 12.53 4.26 12.77
N PRO A 159 11.85 4.27 11.60
CA PRO A 159 11.13 5.44 11.12
C PRO A 159 9.84 5.76 11.88
N LEU A 160 9.32 4.80 12.65
CA LEU A 160 8.10 4.98 13.43
C LEU A 160 8.46 5.69 14.73
N ASP A 161 8.07 6.94 14.85
CA ASP A 161 8.16 7.68 16.12
C ASP A 161 7.01 7.23 17.03
N ILE A 162 7.15 6.02 17.53
CA ILE A 162 6.30 5.50 18.60
C ILE A 162 6.80 6.23 19.84
N LYS A 163 6.16 7.35 20.18
CA LYS A 163 6.43 8.02 21.45
C LYS A 163 6.30 6.98 22.54
N ASP A 164 7.42 6.71 23.16
CA ASP A 164 7.44 5.95 24.38
C ASP A 164 6.68 6.78 25.42
N ASN A 165 5.40 6.49 25.65
CA ASN A 165 4.55 7.11 26.66
C ASN A 165 5.10 6.92 28.09
N ARG A 166 6.29 6.29 28.23
CA ARG A 166 7.00 6.10 29.49
C ARG A 166 7.77 7.33 29.95
N ALA A 167 7.95 8.34 29.09
CA ALA A 167 8.68 9.56 29.46
C ALA A 167 7.81 10.57 30.22
N ILE A 168 6.48 10.46 30.19
CA ILE A 168 5.56 11.42 30.85
C ILE A 168 5.21 11.00 32.29
N SER A 169 5.57 9.79 32.71
CA SER A 169 5.28 9.29 34.08
C SER A 169 6.43 9.53 35.08
N LYS A 170 7.48 10.27 34.72
CA LYS A 170 8.65 10.53 35.60
C LYS A 170 9.02 11.98 35.68
N SER A 171 8.08 12.90 35.49
CA SER A 171 8.30 14.32 35.91
C SER A 171 7.25 14.74 36.92
#